data_96fc87d95f6a2f88ac24966036ce563e
#
_entry.id   96fc87d95f6a2f88ac24966036ce563e
#
_cell.length_a   1.000
_cell.length_b   1.000
_cell.length_c   1.000
_cell.angle_alpha   90.00
_cell.angle_beta   90.00
_cell.angle_gamma   90.00
#
_symmetry.space_group_name_H-M   'P 1'
#
loop_
_entity.id
_entity.type
_entity.pdbx_description
1 polymer ?
#
loop_
_entity_poly.entity_id
_entity_poly.type
_entity_poly.pdbx_seq_one_letter_code
_entity_poly.pdbx_strand_id
1 'polypeptide(L)'
;MYIFLDIDGVLNDSQFRWEGLQRQDYSVLIDPKKVELLKKIVEETGSRIVLSSSWGKFWANNPVDSAGKRIDAALEKYGLAVSEKTPQIRNATRSQEIEAFLQNHPYVVSYVILDDNDHGWNRRLRSHWVQTNGSVGLDEEAVALAIDVLRGNLMPVPKETVWERMKRVWKERIYSP
;
A
#
# COMPACT_ATOMS: atom_id res chain seq x y z
N MET A 1 3.52 -12.41 -7.94
CA MET A 1 3.76 -11.57 -6.75
C MET A 1 2.94 -10.30 -6.85
N TYR A 2 2.59 -9.68 -5.72
CA TYR A 2 1.75 -8.48 -5.69
C TYR A 2 2.31 -7.42 -4.73
N ILE A 3 2.17 -6.16 -5.12
CA ILE A 3 2.45 -4.99 -4.27
C ILE A 3 1.12 -4.34 -3.94
N PHE A 4 0.67 -4.38 -2.69
CA PHE A 4 -0.42 -3.54 -2.20
C PHE A 4 0.14 -2.16 -1.94
N LEU A 5 -0.22 -1.20 -2.77
CA LEU A 5 0.39 0.13 -2.83
C LEU A 5 -0.56 1.19 -2.28
N ASP A 6 -0.15 1.88 -1.21
CA ASP A 6 -0.71 3.19 -0.89
C ASP A 6 -0.01 4.30 -1.68
N ILE A 7 -0.62 5.45 -1.75
CA ILE A 7 -0.10 6.63 -2.48
C ILE A 7 0.45 7.66 -1.50
N ASP A 8 -0.39 8.11 -0.56
CA ASP A 8 0.01 9.13 0.41
C ASP A 8 1.01 8.55 1.43
N GLY A 9 2.18 9.18 1.58
CA GLY A 9 3.25 8.68 2.43
C GLY A 9 4.07 7.54 1.82
N VAL A 10 3.80 7.16 0.55
CA VAL A 10 4.56 6.15 -0.21
C VAL A 10 5.09 6.74 -1.51
N LEU A 11 4.22 7.10 -2.46
CA LEU A 11 4.60 7.73 -3.73
C LEU A 11 4.63 9.25 -3.66
N ASN A 12 4.29 9.82 -2.54
CA ASN A 12 4.52 11.21 -2.17
C ASN A 12 4.90 11.29 -0.69
N ASP A 13 5.44 12.40 -0.28
CA ASP A 13 5.69 12.74 1.11
C ASP A 13 5.03 14.09 1.46
N SER A 14 5.06 14.43 2.74
CA SER A 14 4.42 15.66 3.22
C SER A 14 5.06 16.92 2.63
N GLN A 15 6.36 16.93 2.40
CA GLN A 15 7.08 18.07 1.81
C GLN A 15 6.72 18.21 0.32
N PHE A 16 6.78 17.13 -0.45
CA PHE A 16 6.44 17.14 -1.87
C PHE A 16 5.00 17.60 -2.10
N ARG A 17 4.06 17.14 -1.27
CA ARG A 17 2.66 17.59 -1.31
C ARG A 17 2.52 19.07 -0.98
N TRP A 18 3.23 19.55 0.03
CA TRP A 18 3.23 20.95 0.40
C TRP A 18 3.76 21.84 -0.73
N GLU A 19 4.87 21.48 -1.35
CA GLU A 19 5.43 22.19 -2.49
C GLU A 19 4.48 22.23 -3.70
N GLY A 20 3.79 21.13 -3.99
CA GLY A 20 2.76 21.06 -5.03
C GLY A 20 1.60 22.03 -4.76
N LEU A 21 1.12 22.06 -3.51
CA LEU A 21 0.07 23.00 -3.09
C LEU A 21 0.50 24.46 -3.22
N GLN A 22 1.75 24.80 -2.87
CA GLN A 22 2.28 26.17 -2.99
C GLN A 22 2.38 26.63 -4.45
N ARG A 23 2.68 25.73 -5.36
CA ARG A 23 2.75 26.00 -6.81
C ARG A 23 1.37 26.02 -7.48
N GLN A 24 0.30 25.73 -6.73
CA GLN A 24 -1.04 25.49 -7.28
C GLN A 24 -1.08 24.44 -8.41
N ASP A 25 -0.07 23.58 -8.43
CA ASP A 25 0.05 22.48 -9.40
C ASP A 25 -0.47 21.18 -8.78
N TYR A 26 -1.78 21.03 -8.83
CA TYR A 26 -2.45 19.80 -8.39
C TYR A 26 -2.24 18.61 -9.34
N SER A 27 -1.55 18.83 -10.46
CA SER A 27 -1.28 17.76 -11.43
C SER A 27 -0.14 16.84 -10.98
N VAL A 28 0.72 17.31 -10.09
CA VAL A 28 1.91 16.58 -9.63
C VAL A 28 1.75 16.23 -8.15
N LEU A 29 0.89 15.26 -7.85
CA LEU A 29 0.72 14.73 -6.49
C LEU A 29 1.48 13.42 -6.26
N ILE A 30 2.25 12.94 -7.24
CA ILE A 30 3.07 11.73 -7.18
C ILE A 30 4.50 12.10 -7.54
N ASP A 31 5.43 11.83 -6.64
CA ASP A 31 6.85 12.14 -6.84
C ASP A 31 7.47 11.17 -7.85
N PRO A 32 7.98 11.67 -8.99
CA PRO A 32 8.66 10.86 -9.99
C PRO A 32 9.79 9.98 -9.42
N LYS A 33 10.53 10.48 -8.42
CA LYS A 33 11.62 9.73 -7.77
C LYS A 33 11.09 8.50 -7.03
N LYS A 34 9.90 8.61 -6.40
CA LYS A 34 9.27 7.47 -5.72
C LYS A 34 8.74 6.44 -6.72
N VAL A 35 8.29 6.89 -7.88
CA VAL A 35 7.89 5.98 -8.97
C VAL A 35 9.10 5.22 -9.53
N GLU A 36 10.26 5.86 -9.65
CA GLU A 36 11.51 5.18 -10.02
C GLU A 36 11.91 4.10 -9.01
N LEU A 37 11.74 4.37 -7.72
CA LEU A 37 11.98 3.39 -6.66
C LEU A 37 10.98 2.22 -6.71
N LEU A 38 9.70 2.50 -6.92
CA LEU A 38 8.69 1.46 -7.14
C LEU A 38 9.02 0.60 -8.36
N LYS A 39 9.50 1.23 -9.45
CA LYS A 39 9.92 0.52 -10.66
C LYS A 39 11.03 -0.50 -10.36
N LYS A 40 12.01 -0.18 -9.54
CA LYS A 40 13.06 -1.13 -9.13
C LYS A 40 12.46 -2.40 -8.52
N ILE A 41 11.47 -2.25 -7.61
CA ILE A 41 10.80 -3.40 -7.00
C ILE A 41 10.12 -4.26 -8.07
N VAL A 42 9.38 -3.62 -8.98
CA VAL A 42 8.64 -4.33 -10.04
C VAL A 42 9.60 -5.05 -11.00
N GLU A 43 10.65 -4.40 -11.44
CA GLU A 43 11.64 -4.98 -12.36
C GLU A 43 12.40 -6.16 -11.74
N GLU A 44 12.74 -6.08 -10.44
CA GLU A 44 13.47 -7.16 -9.76
C GLU A 44 12.60 -8.37 -9.40
N THR A 45 11.29 -8.19 -9.26
CA THR A 45 10.41 -9.21 -8.72
C THR A 45 9.34 -9.69 -9.71
N GLY A 46 9.08 -8.93 -10.77
CA GLY A 46 7.96 -9.17 -11.68
C GLY A 46 6.59 -8.98 -11.03
N SER A 47 6.53 -8.19 -9.95
CA SER A 47 5.30 -8.00 -9.17
C SER A 47 4.29 -7.12 -9.91
N ARG A 48 3.00 -7.43 -9.68
CA ARG A 48 1.86 -6.63 -10.15
C ARG A 48 1.45 -5.65 -9.07
N ILE A 49 1.06 -4.45 -9.47
CA ILE A 49 0.63 -3.40 -8.54
C ILE A 49 -0.87 -3.51 -8.30
N VAL A 50 -1.27 -3.61 -7.04
CA VAL A 50 -2.66 -3.52 -6.56
C VAL A 50 -2.80 -2.22 -5.77
N LEU A 51 -3.65 -1.32 -6.25
CA LEU A 51 -3.90 -0.07 -5.56
C LEU A 51 -4.67 -0.32 -4.25
N SER A 52 -4.03 -0.02 -3.13
CA SER A 52 -4.60 -0.13 -1.78
C SER A 52 -4.55 1.24 -1.10
N SER A 53 -5.33 2.17 -1.61
CA SER A 53 -5.31 3.59 -1.23
C SER A 53 -6.71 4.17 -1.22
N SER A 54 -6.90 5.25 -0.45
CA SER A 54 -8.12 6.07 -0.54
C SER A 54 -8.36 6.62 -1.95
N TRP A 55 -7.29 6.79 -2.74
CA TRP A 55 -7.35 7.19 -4.14
C TRP A 55 -8.03 6.14 -5.04
N GLY A 56 -8.08 4.89 -4.59
CA GLY A 56 -8.79 3.81 -5.28
C GLY A 56 -10.29 4.07 -5.49
N LYS A 57 -10.91 4.95 -4.71
CA LYS A 57 -12.31 5.37 -4.90
C LYS A 57 -12.54 6.02 -6.25
N PHE A 58 -11.53 6.67 -6.79
CA PHE A 58 -11.59 7.42 -8.04
C PHE A 58 -10.94 6.70 -9.21
N TRP A 59 -10.19 5.62 -8.94
CA TRP A 59 -9.52 4.85 -9.97
C TRP A 59 -10.52 3.96 -10.73
N ALA A 60 -10.41 3.92 -12.05
CA ALA A 60 -11.24 3.16 -13.00
C ALA A 60 -12.73 3.59 -13.11
N ASN A 61 -13.25 4.50 -12.28
CA ASN A 61 -14.68 4.83 -12.25
C ASN A 61 -15.03 6.23 -12.78
N ASN A 62 -14.06 7.06 -13.17
CA ASN A 62 -14.37 8.39 -13.65
C ASN A 62 -13.51 8.79 -14.85
N PRO A 63 -14.13 9.08 -16.02
CA PRO A 63 -13.42 9.43 -17.24
C PRO A 63 -12.82 10.84 -17.27
N VAL A 64 -13.17 11.72 -16.31
CA VAL A 64 -12.77 13.14 -16.35
C VAL A 64 -12.03 13.50 -15.08
N ASP A 65 -10.72 13.71 -15.20
CA ASP A 65 -9.82 14.34 -14.19
C ASP A 65 -9.90 13.78 -12.76
N SER A 66 -9.75 12.47 -12.61
CA SER A 66 -9.76 11.82 -11.32
C SER A 66 -8.32 11.54 -10.82
N ALA A 67 -8.17 11.38 -9.48
CA ALA A 67 -6.93 10.91 -8.86
C ALA A 67 -6.41 9.61 -9.53
N GLY A 68 -7.31 8.75 -10.01
CA GLY A 68 -6.97 7.54 -10.75
C GLY A 68 -6.19 7.80 -12.03
N LYS A 69 -6.61 8.76 -12.85
CA LYS A 69 -5.87 9.13 -14.07
C LYS A 69 -4.49 9.69 -13.77
N ARG A 70 -4.33 10.40 -12.66
CA ARG A 70 -3.02 10.93 -12.24
C ARG A 70 -2.08 9.82 -11.83
N ILE A 71 -2.59 8.78 -11.15
CA ILE A 71 -1.81 7.57 -10.84
C ILE A 71 -1.36 6.90 -12.13
N ASP A 72 -2.28 6.59 -13.02
CA ASP A 72 -1.98 5.92 -14.29
C ASP A 72 -0.96 6.72 -15.11
N ALA A 73 -1.20 8.03 -15.31
CA ALA A 73 -0.28 8.90 -16.04
C ALA A 73 1.11 9.03 -15.42
N ALA A 74 1.21 8.97 -14.08
CA ALA A 74 2.49 9.00 -13.39
C ALA A 74 3.25 7.67 -13.56
N LEU A 75 2.55 6.54 -13.48
CA LEU A 75 3.13 5.21 -13.58
C LEU A 75 3.51 4.85 -15.02
N GLU A 76 2.67 5.19 -16.00
CA GLU A 76 2.91 4.90 -17.43
C GLU A 76 4.22 5.49 -17.96
N LYS A 77 4.63 6.67 -17.47
CA LYS A 77 5.92 7.29 -17.83
C LYS A 77 7.12 6.40 -17.50
N TYR A 78 6.96 5.48 -16.57
CA TYR A 78 7.98 4.55 -16.12
C TYR A 78 7.73 3.11 -16.58
N GLY A 79 6.73 2.89 -17.43
CA GLY A 79 6.35 1.56 -17.90
C GLY A 79 5.63 0.72 -16.86
N LEU A 80 5.06 1.36 -15.82
CA LEU A 80 4.29 0.72 -14.76
C LEU A 80 2.78 0.92 -14.98
N ALA A 81 1.99 0.01 -14.44
CA ALA A 81 0.53 0.12 -14.46
C ALA A 81 -0.07 -0.49 -13.19
N VAL A 82 -1.16 0.10 -12.71
CA VAL A 82 -2.03 -0.53 -11.73
C VAL A 82 -2.78 -1.68 -12.40
N SER A 83 -2.62 -2.89 -11.87
CA SER A 83 -3.30 -4.07 -12.40
C SER A 83 -4.71 -4.21 -11.84
N GLU A 84 -4.87 -3.94 -10.57
CA GLU A 84 -6.10 -4.13 -9.79
C GLU A 84 -6.15 -3.16 -8.62
N LYS A 85 -7.27 -3.13 -7.91
CA LYS A 85 -7.39 -2.43 -6.62
C LYS A 85 -8.03 -3.32 -5.56
N THR A 86 -7.78 -3.02 -4.30
CA THR A 86 -8.53 -3.62 -3.20
C THR A 86 -10.01 -3.26 -3.27
N PRO A 87 -10.93 -4.14 -2.83
CA PRO A 87 -12.34 -3.81 -2.75
C PRO A 87 -12.58 -2.63 -1.80
N GLN A 88 -13.44 -1.71 -2.19
CA GLN A 88 -13.84 -0.57 -1.36
C GLN A 88 -15.04 -0.99 -0.50
N ILE A 89 -14.78 -1.44 0.72
CA ILE A 89 -15.81 -1.97 1.62
C ILE A 89 -16.25 -0.87 2.60
N ARG A 90 -17.54 -0.59 2.66
CA ARG A 90 -18.07 0.43 3.57
C ARG A 90 -17.74 0.07 5.04
N ASN A 91 -17.17 1.02 5.76
CA ASN A 91 -16.75 0.88 7.17
C ASN A 91 -15.65 -0.18 7.43
N ALA A 92 -15.03 -0.74 6.39
CA ALA A 92 -13.88 -1.60 6.56
C ALA A 92 -12.58 -0.81 6.74
N THR A 93 -11.64 -1.41 7.43
CA THR A 93 -10.25 -0.95 7.47
C THR A 93 -9.51 -1.42 6.22
N ARG A 94 -8.40 -0.78 5.90
CA ARG A 94 -7.51 -1.22 4.83
C ARG A 94 -7.03 -2.67 5.00
N SER A 95 -6.77 -3.06 6.25
CA SER A 95 -6.45 -4.45 6.59
C SER A 95 -7.53 -5.42 6.11
N GLN A 96 -8.81 -5.12 6.36
CA GLN A 96 -9.92 -5.94 5.93
C GLN A 96 -10.10 -5.94 4.40
N GLU A 97 -9.84 -4.83 3.74
CA GLU A 97 -9.89 -4.75 2.27
C GLU A 97 -8.81 -5.59 1.60
N ILE A 98 -7.58 -5.58 2.14
CA ILE A 98 -6.50 -6.46 1.66
C ILE A 98 -6.83 -7.93 1.93
N GLU A 99 -7.36 -8.26 3.10
CA GLU A 99 -7.78 -9.64 3.40
C GLU A 99 -8.87 -10.13 2.43
N ALA A 100 -9.87 -9.31 2.16
CA ALA A 100 -10.91 -9.63 1.20
C ALA A 100 -10.35 -9.82 -0.22
N PHE A 101 -9.37 -9.00 -0.63
CA PHE A 101 -8.66 -9.19 -1.89
C PHE A 101 -7.95 -10.56 -1.91
N LEU A 102 -7.19 -10.89 -0.88
CA LEU A 102 -6.44 -12.14 -0.79
C LEU A 102 -7.36 -13.37 -0.74
N GLN A 103 -8.52 -13.29 -0.12
CA GLN A 103 -9.54 -14.35 -0.12
C GLN A 103 -10.08 -14.64 -1.52
N ASN A 104 -10.27 -13.59 -2.32
CA ASN A 104 -10.73 -13.71 -3.71
C ASN A 104 -9.61 -14.11 -4.68
N HIS A 105 -8.34 -14.09 -4.23
CA HIS A 105 -7.16 -14.41 -5.02
C HIS A 105 -6.29 -15.47 -4.31
N PRO A 106 -6.81 -16.69 -4.10
CA PRO A 106 -6.12 -17.73 -3.30
C PRO A 106 -4.79 -18.19 -3.89
N TYR A 107 -4.54 -17.86 -5.17
CA TYR A 107 -3.27 -18.15 -5.84
C TYR A 107 -2.15 -17.14 -5.49
N VAL A 108 -2.45 -16.09 -4.75
CA VAL A 108 -1.45 -15.10 -4.30
C VAL A 108 -0.65 -15.69 -3.13
N VAL A 109 0.55 -16.13 -3.41
CA VAL A 109 1.45 -16.74 -2.42
C VAL A 109 2.52 -15.76 -1.91
N SER A 110 2.80 -14.71 -2.65
CA SER A 110 3.80 -13.70 -2.26
C SER A 110 3.28 -12.29 -2.55
N TYR A 111 3.37 -11.44 -1.55
CA TYR A 111 2.97 -10.03 -1.63
C TYR A 111 3.72 -9.18 -0.61
N VAL A 112 3.74 -7.88 -0.85
CA VAL A 112 4.20 -6.85 0.09
C VAL A 112 3.15 -5.76 0.21
N ILE A 113 3.05 -5.15 1.37
CA ILE A 113 2.20 -3.98 1.64
C ILE A 113 3.14 -2.79 1.83
N LEU A 114 3.01 -1.77 1.00
CA LEU A 114 3.70 -0.49 1.12
C LEU A 114 2.69 0.55 1.61
N ASP A 115 2.84 0.98 2.86
CA ASP A 115 1.91 1.90 3.52
C ASP A 115 2.63 2.57 4.70
N ASP A 116 2.42 3.85 4.93
CA ASP A 116 3.03 4.60 6.02
C ASP A 116 2.29 4.40 7.36
N ASN A 117 1.03 3.95 7.31
CA ASN A 117 0.15 3.86 8.47
C ASN A 117 -0.13 2.42 8.93
N ASP A 118 -0.23 2.24 10.24
CA ASP A 118 -0.74 1.00 10.83
C ASP A 118 -2.28 0.98 10.79
N HIS A 119 -2.84 0.20 9.89
CA HIS A 119 -4.28 -0.01 9.74
C HIS A 119 -4.83 -1.16 10.58
N GLY A 120 -4.15 -1.49 11.68
CA GLY A 120 -4.50 -2.62 12.54
C GLY A 120 -4.17 -3.97 11.87
N TRP A 121 -3.01 -4.03 11.24
CA TRP A 121 -2.54 -5.25 10.57
C TRP A 121 -2.56 -6.44 11.54
N ASN A 122 -3.25 -7.50 11.17
CA ASN A 122 -3.10 -8.77 11.87
C ASN A 122 -1.69 -9.35 11.66
N ARG A 123 -1.35 -10.40 12.39
CA ARG A 123 0.00 -10.97 12.38
C ARG A 123 0.48 -11.35 10.97
N ARG A 124 -0.42 -11.90 10.14
CA ARG A 124 -0.11 -12.30 8.77
C ARG A 124 0.23 -11.10 7.90
N LEU A 125 -0.64 -10.09 7.87
CA LEU A 125 -0.42 -8.89 7.06
C LEU A 125 0.79 -8.10 7.56
N ARG A 126 0.99 -8.02 8.88
CA ARG A 126 2.13 -7.33 9.49
C ARG A 126 3.48 -7.90 9.06
N SER A 127 3.58 -9.21 8.83
CA SER A 127 4.82 -9.81 8.34
C SER A 127 5.12 -9.47 6.86
N HIS A 128 4.15 -8.94 6.14
CA HIS A 128 4.29 -8.49 4.76
C HIS A 128 4.30 -6.96 4.63
N TRP A 129 4.18 -6.24 5.74
CA TRP A 129 4.09 -4.78 5.73
C TRP A 129 5.46 -4.14 5.88
N VAL A 130 5.86 -3.40 4.86
CA VAL A 130 6.99 -2.49 4.87
C VAL A 130 6.45 -1.10 5.11
N GLN A 131 6.65 -0.60 6.33
CA GLN A 131 6.21 0.73 6.72
C GLN A 131 7.13 1.77 6.10
N THR A 132 6.57 2.66 5.30
CA THR A 132 7.27 3.86 4.85
C THR A 132 7.14 4.98 5.89
N ASN A 133 7.98 5.99 5.78
CA ASN A 133 7.87 7.21 6.58
C ASN A 133 7.07 8.25 5.80
N GLY A 134 5.90 8.66 6.29
CA GLY A 134 5.03 9.62 5.61
C GLY A 134 5.66 10.99 5.32
N SER A 135 6.80 11.32 5.98
CA SER A 135 7.58 12.53 5.69
C SER A 135 8.65 12.34 4.63
N VAL A 136 8.96 11.09 4.28
CA VAL A 136 10.03 10.75 3.32
C VAL A 136 9.45 10.01 2.10
N GLY A 137 8.37 9.25 2.28
CA GLY A 137 7.82 8.33 1.28
C GLY A 137 8.70 7.09 1.10
N LEU A 138 8.55 6.42 -0.04
CA LEU A 138 9.37 5.27 -0.42
C LEU A 138 10.84 5.69 -0.58
N ASP A 139 11.75 4.94 0.03
CA ASP A 139 13.20 5.13 -0.04
C ASP A 139 13.93 3.82 -0.40
N GLU A 140 15.24 3.88 -0.53
CA GLU A 140 16.06 2.70 -0.93
C GLU A 140 16.01 1.59 0.12
N GLU A 141 15.87 1.91 1.40
CA GLU A 141 15.75 0.92 2.47
C GLU A 141 14.42 0.17 2.36
N ALA A 142 13.33 0.90 2.20
CA ALA A 142 12.00 0.31 1.99
C ALA A 142 11.93 -0.52 0.70
N VAL A 143 12.63 -0.10 -0.37
CA VAL A 143 12.77 -0.89 -1.61
C VAL A 143 13.45 -2.22 -1.33
N ALA A 144 14.58 -2.23 -0.64
CA ALA A 144 15.32 -3.46 -0.31
C ALA A 144 14.46 -4.40 0.54
N LEU A 145 13.80 -3.89 1.58
CA LEU A 145 12.87 -4.64 2.42
C LEU A 145 11.69 -5.23 1.63
N ALA A 146 11.11 -4.44 0.72
CA ALA A 146 9.99 -4.90 -0.11
C ALA A 146 10.39 -6.07 -1.02
N ILE A 147 11.57 -5.98 -1.64
CA ILE A 147 12.12 -7.07 -2.47
C ILE A 147 12.37 -8.31 -1.62
N ASP A 148 12.93 -8.17 -0.43
CA ASP A 148 13.17 -9.27 0.50
C ASP A 148 11.87 -9.96 0.91
N VAL A 149 10.84 -9.19 1.29
CA VAL A 149 9.51 -9.72 1.63
C VAL A 149 8.90 -10.48 0.45
N LEU A 150 8.99 -9.94 -0.75
CA LEU A 150 8.49 -10.60 -1.98
C LEU A 150 9.25 -11.90 -2.28
N ARG A 151 10.52 -12.00 -1.91
CA ARG A 151 11.35 -13.22 -2.01
C ARG A 151 11.11 -14.22 -0.87
N GLY A 152 10.26 -13.89 0.10
CA GLY A 152 9.88 -14.77 1.20
C GLY A 152 10.59 -14.48 2.54
N ASN A 153 11.44 -13.46 2.62
CA ASN A 153 12.08 -13.01 3.85
C ASN A 153 11.14 -12.05 4.61
N LEU A 154 10.17 -12.61 5.31
CA LEU A 154 9.12 -11.82 5.96
C LEU A 154 9.64 -10.93 7.08
N MET A 155 8.99 -9.79 7.26
CA MET A 155 9.29 -8.84 8.34
C MET A 155 9.11 -9.50 9.72
N PRO A 156 10.02 -9.23 10.67
CA PRO A 156 9.87 -9.75 12.03
C PRO A 156 8.63 -9.16 12.69
N VAL A 157 7.72 -10.02 13.10
CA VAL A 157 6.53 -9.62 13.84
C VAL A 157 6.81 -9.74 15.33
N PRO A 158 6.72 -8.65 16.11
CA PRO A 158 6.86 -8.71 17.55
C PRO A 158 5.97 -9.80 18.15
N LYS A 159 6.48 -10.54 19.15
CA LYS A 159 5.66 -11.50 19.88
C LYS A 159 4.52 -10.71 20.53
N GLU A 160 3.29 -11.15 20.31
CA GLU A 160 2.11 -10.59 20.92
C GLU A 160 2.29 -10.65 22.47
N THR A 161 2.22 -9.50 23.11
CA THR A 161 2.28 -9.45 24.58
C THR A 161 1.03 -10.12 25.17
N VAL A 162 1.14 -10.61 26.40
CA VAL A 162 -0.01 -11.20 27.12
C VAL A 162 -1.20 -10.23 27.15
N TRP A 163 -0.92 -8.94 27.29
CA TRP A 163 -1.93 -7.88 27.32
C TRP A 163 -2.64 -7.68 25.96
N GLU A 164 -1.89 -7.66 24.87
CA GLU A 164 -2.46 -7.57 23.51
C GLU A 164 -3.31 -8.79 23.17
N ARG A 165 -2.83 -9.99 23.57
CA ARG A 165 -3.58 -11.22 23.43
C ARG A 165 -4.89 -11.19 24.21
N MET A 166 -4.86 -10.69 25.45
CA MET A 166 -6.06 -10.53 26.25
C MET A 166 -7.04 -9.55 25.63
N LYS A 167 -6.57 -8.39 25.15
CA LYS A 167 -7.42 -7.40 24.45
C LYS A 167 -8.08 -8.00 23.21
N ARG A 168 -7.35 -8.77 22.42
CA ARG A 168 -7.88 -9.43 21.22
C ARG A 168 -8.99 -10.43 21.57
N VAL A 169 -8.72 -11.33 22.50
CA VAL A 169 -9.69 -12.34 22.95
C VAL A 169 -10.94 -11.69 23.55
N TRP A 170 -10.77 -10.59 24.29
CA TRP A 170 -11.90 -9.85 24.87
C TRP A 170 -12.75 -9.18 23.79
N LYS A 171 -12.11 -8.61 22.78
CA LYS A 171 -12.80 -7.99 21.63
C LYS A 171 -13.58 -9.01 20.78
N GLU A 172 -13.00 -10.18 20.54
CA GLU A 172 -13.65 -11.29 19.85
C GLU A 172 -14.91 -11.78 20.59
N ARG A 173 -14.86 -11.85 21.95
CA ARG A 173 -16.01 -12.26 22.78
C ARG A 173 -17.17 -11.26 22.82
N ILE A 174 -16.89 -9.95 22.68
CA ILE A 174 -17.92 -8.90 22.77
C ILE A 174 -18.58 -8.65 21.41
N TYR A 175 -17.86 -8.85 20.32
CA TYR A 175 -18.32 -8.54 18.96
C TYR A 175 -18.54 -9.77 18.08
N SER A 176 -18.51 -10.99 18.63
CA SER A 176 -19.03 -12.16 17.93
C SER A 176 -20.56 -12.14 17.99
N PRO A 177 -21.24 -12.23 16.84
CA PRO A 177 -22.70 -12.24 16.77
C PRO A 177 -23.31 -13.49 17.42
#